data_296f5b4f41f08872cca6f7ebda02a594
#
_entry.id   296f5b4f41f08872cca6f7ebda02a594
#
_cell.length_a   1.000
_cell.length_b   1.000
_cell.length_c   1.000
_cell.angle_alpha   90.00
_cell.angle_beta   90.00
_cell.angle_gamma   90.00
#
_symmetry.space_group_name_H-M   'P 1'
#
loop_
_entity.id
_entity.type
_entity.pdbx_description
1 polymer ?
#
loop_
_entity_poly.entity_id
_entity_poly.type
_entity_poly.pdbx_seq_one_letter_code
_entity_poly.pdbx_strand_id
1 'polypeptide(L)'
;AYCDLVGLDKETAYKMSEGFGFGMGCMEMCGALSGAFMLAGMKNSAGADKPGTTKGQTYKVTKMLKEKFEQKNGAYLCRDLKGVADGNVRRSCPGCIEDACELIEEYLTK
;
A
#
# COMPACT_ATOMS: atom_id res chain seq x y z
N ALA A 1 6.87 2.32 -8.46
CA ALA A 1 7.59 1.19 -9.01
C ALA A 1 6.77 0.38 -10.03
N TYR A 2 5.49 0.12 -9.74
CA TYR A 2 4.65 -0.71 -10.61
C TYR A 2 3.57 0.06 -11.36
N CYS A 3 3.71 1.38 -11.46
CA CYS A 3 2.71 2.22 -12.13
C CYS A 3 2.51 1.85 -13.60
N ASP A 4 3.55 1.34 -14.27
CA ASP A 4 3.48 0.91 -15.67
C ASP A 4 2.45 -0.22 -15.86
N LEU A 5 2.33 -1.11 -14.88
CA LEU A 5 1.44 -2.28 -14.96
C LEU A 5 -0.03 -1.90 -14.86
N VAL A 6 -0.32 -0.70 -14.38
CA VAL A 6 -1.70 -0.20 -14.23
C VAL A 6 -1.97 1.03 -15.11
N GLY A 7 -1.04 1.38 -15.99
CA GLY A 7 -1.22 2.48 -16.94
C GLY A 7 -1.08 3.87 -16.35
N LEU A 8 -0.38 4.01 -15.23
CA LEU A 8 -0.17 5.28 -14.54
C LEU A 8 1.27 5.75 -14.76
N ASP A 9 1.47 7.02 -15.15
CA ASP A 9 2.81 7.55 -15.34
C ASP A 9 3.51 7.81 -13.99
N LYS A 10 4.84 7.74 -13.99
CA LYS A 10 5.65 7.87 -12.77
C LYS A 10 5.49 9.21 -12.07
N GLU A 11 5.45 10.30 -12.83
CA GLU A 11 5.34 11.66 -12.29
C GLU A 11 4.02 11.82 -11.52
N THR A 12 2.92 11.42 -12.14
CA THR A 12 1.59 11.47 -11.52
C THR A 12 1.53 10.58 -10.28
N ALA A 13 2.04 9.34 -10.40
CA ALA A 13 2.06 8.39 -9.28
C ALA A 13 2.86 8.96 -8.09
N TYR A 14 4.01 9.53 -8.35
CA TYR A 14 4.84 10.12 -7.30
C TYR A 14 4.12 11.26 -6.59
N LYS A 15 3.55 12.19 -7.35
CA LYS A 15 2.82 13.33 -6.78
C LYS A 15 1.63 12.89 -5.94
N MET A 16 0.85 11.94 -6.44
CA MET A 16 -0.34 11.44 -5.74
C MET A 16 0.00 10.72 -4.45
N SER A 17 1.14 10.06 -4.39
CA SER A 17 1.54 9.25 -3.22
C SER A 17 2.48 9.96 -2.27
N GLU A 18 2.94 11.17 -2.59
CA GLU A 18 3.91 11.88 -1.75
C GLU A 18 3.44 12.03 -0.31
N GLY A 19 2.14 12.28 -0.11
CA GLY A 19 1.55 12.43 1.22
C GLY A 19 1.44 11.13 2.02
N PHE A 20 1.76 9.97 1.43
CA PHE A 20 1.67 8.69 2.11
C PHE A 20 2.88 8.41 3.02
N GLY A 21 4.00 9.09 2.81
CA GLY A 21 5.19 8.92 3.62
C GLY A 21 4.93 9.18 5.10
N PHE A 22 5.72 8.59 5.97
CA PHE A 22 5.61 8.72 7.42
C PHE A 22 4.19 8.37 7.92
N GLY A 23 3.59 7.31 7.32
CA GLY A 23 2.25 6.87 7.68
C GLY A 23 1.22 7.99 7.52
N MET A 24 1.10 8.57 6.34
CA MET A 24 0.22 9.72 6.02
C MET A 24 0.64 10.98 6.80
N GLY A 25 1.93 11.12 7.10
CA GLY A 25 2.45 12.22 7.91
C GLY A 25 2.11 12.14 9.38
N CYS A 26 1.42 11.09 9.83
CA CYS A 26 0.84 10.96 11.16
C CYS A 26 1.22 9.66 11.88
N MET A 27 2.16 8.91 11.36
CA MET A 27 2.55 7.58 11.86
C MET A 27 1.39 6.57 11.92
N GLU A 28 0.41 6.75 11.02
CA GLU A 28 -0.71 5.80 10.88
C GLU A 28 -0.30 4.64 9.95
N MET A 29 -1.14 4.25 9.01
CA MET A 29 -0.84 3.14 8.09
C MET A 29 0.47 3.37 7.34
N CYS A 30 1.28 2.32 7.19
CA CYS A 30 2.53 2.38 6.43
C CYS A 30 2.28 2.88 5.00
N GLY A 31 3.05 3.91 4.58
CA GLY A 31 2.90 4.50 3.26
C GLY A 31 3.17 3.54 2.11
N ALA A 32 4.07 2.58 2.31
CA ALA A 32 4.34 1.54 1.32
C ALA A 32 3.11 0.68 1.07
N LEU A 33 2.38 0.33 2.14
CA LEU A 33 1.14 -0.43 2.05
C LEU A 33 0.04 0.40 1.39
N SER A 34 -0.05 1.68 1.72
CA SER A 34 -1.01 2.60 1.08
C SER A 34 -0.74 2.74 -0.42
N GLY A 35 0.54 2.79 -0.83
CA GLY A 35 0.92 2.77 -2.23
C GLY A 35 0.46 1.50 -2.95
N ALA A 36 0.59 0.35 -2.28
CA ALA A 36 0.09 -0.92 -2.81
C ALA A 36 -1.44 -0.88 -2.99
N PHE A 37 -2.16 -0.29 -2.05
CA PHE A 37 -3.61 -0.12 -2.15
C PHE A 37 -3.99 0.75 -3.34
N MET A 38 -3.24 1.80 -3.61
CA MET A 38 -3.47 2.68 -4.76
C MET A 38 -3.36 1.90 -6.07
N LEU A 39 -2.33 1.07 -6.20
CA LEU A 39 -2.13 0.23 -7.38
C LEU A 39 -3.24 -0.83 -7.52
N ALA A 40 -3.68 -1.41 -6.41
CA ALA A 40 -4.79 -2.36 -6.42
C ALA A 40 -6.08 -1.68 -6.92
N GLY A 41 -6.33 -0.45 -6.48
CA GLY A 41 -7.46 0.34 -6.95
C GLY A 41 -7.40 0.60 -8.45
N MET A 42 -6.23 0.96 -8.96
CA MET A 42 -6.03 1.17 -10.40
C MET A 42 -6.34 -0.07 -11.22
N LYS A 43 -6.00 -1.25 -10.70
CA LYS A 43 -6.27 -2.51 -11.39
C LYS A 43 -7.76 -2.90 -11.36
N ASN A 44 -8.44 -2.68 -10.24
CA ASN A 44 -9.79 -3.20 -9.99
C ASN A 44 -10.93 -2.22 -10.26
N SER A 45 -10.66 -0.91 -10.14
CA SER A 45 -11.74 0.08 -10.19
C SER A 45 -12.35 0.21 -11.58
N ALA A 46 -13.68 0.31 -11.62
CA ALA A 46 -14.41 0.66 -12.85
C ALA A 46 -14.34 2.16 -13.15
N GLY A 47 -13.76 2.95 -12.25
CA GLY A 47 -13.59 4.38 -12.45
C GLY A 47 -14.79 5.20 -12.06
N ALA A 48 -14.69 6.51 -12.31
CA ALA A 48 -15.71 7.47 -11.91
C ALA A 48 -17.03 7.35 -12.68
N ASP A 49 -16.99 6.71 -13.86
CA ASP A 49 -18.20 6.52 -14.69
C ASP A 49 -19.18 5.52 -14.07
N LYS A 50 -18.68 4.64 -13.19
CA LYS A 50 -19.49 3.62 -12.51
C LYS A 50 -19.18 3.64 -11.00
N PRO A 51 -19.49 4.73 -10.31
CA PRO A 51 -19.10 4.89 -8.91
C PRO A 51 -19.71 3.82 -8.02
N GLY A 52 -18.88 3.25 -7.14
CA GLY A 52 -19.31 2.28 -6.14
C GLY A 52 -19.50 0.86 -6.64
N THR A 53 -19.39 0.59 -7.94
CA THR A 53 -19.67 -0.75 -8.49
C THR A 53 -18.58 -1.77 -8.18
N THR A 54 -17.33 -1.33 -8.00
CA THR A 54 -16.18 -2.21 -7.78
C THR A 54 -15.53 -2.06 -6.41
N LYS A 55 -16.02 -1.15 -5.56
CA LYS A 55 -15.34 -0.87 -4.29
C LYS A 55 -15.31 -2.08 -3.34
N GLY A 56 -16.35 -2.89 -3.33
CA GLY A 56 -16.37 -4.11 -2.49
C GLY A 56 -15.29 -5.10 -2.89
N GLN A 57 -15.06 -5.28 -4.19
CA GLN A 57 -13.99 -6.13 -4.70
C GLN A 57 -12.62 -5.56 -4.33
N THR A 58 -12.43 -4.26 -4.49
CA THR A 58 -11.18 -3.60 -4.14
C THR A 58 -10.91 -3.70 -2.65
N TYR A 59 -11.93 -3.56 -1.80
CA TYR A 59 -11.76 -3.70 -0.35
C TYR A 59 -11.31 -5.10 0.05
N LYS A 60 -11.77 -6.14 -0.64
CA LYS A 60 -11.27 -7.51 -0.39
C LYS A 60 -9.79 -7.62 -0.68
N VAL A 61 -9.32 -6.99 -1.75
CA VAL A 61 -7.91 -6.99 -2.13
C VAL A 61 -7.08 -6.22 -1.10
N THR A 62 -7.51 -5.02 -0.70
CA THR A 62 -6.77 -4.22 0.27
C THR A 62 -6.68 -4.92 1.62
N LYS A 63 -7.77 -5.59 2.03
CA LYS A 63 -7.78 -6.38 3.27
C LYS A 63 -6.77 -7.53 3.21
N MET A 64 -6.74 -8.23 2.08
CA MET A 64 -5.77 -9.31 1.86
C MET A 64 -4.33 -8.79 1.92
N LEU A 65 -4.03 -7.68 1.26
CA LEU A 65 -2.69 -7.09 1.24
C LEU A 65 -2.28 -6.66 2.66
N LYS A 66 -3.19 -6.02 3.39
CA LYS A 66 -2.94 -5.59 4.78
C LYS A 66 -2.67 -6.80 5.69
N GLU A 67 -3.46 -7.85 5.59
CA GLU A 67 -3.28 -9.05 6.41
C GLU A 67 -1.95 -9.74 6.12
N LYS A 68 -1.59 -9.88 4.86
CA LYS A 68 -0.30 -10.49 4.47
C LYS A 68 0.88 -9.64 4.94
N PHE A 69 0.79 -8.33 4.81
CA PHE A 69 1.82 -7.41 5.27
C PHE A 69 1.99 -7.49 6.79
N GLU A 70 0.88 -7.50 7.52
CA GLU A 70 0.89 -7.59 8.98
C GLU A 70 1.45 -8.93 9.46
N GLN A 71 1.11 -10.03 8.81
CA GLN A 71 1.67 -11.35 9.13
C GLN A 71 3.20 -11.36 8.94
N LYS A 72 3.69 -10.72 7.89
CA LYS A 72 5.12 -10.69 7.58
C LYS A 72 5.91 -9.80 8.54
N ASN A 73 5.35 -8.68 8.95
CA ASN A 73 6.06 -7.65 9.71
C ASN A 73 5.60 -7.50 11.16
N GLY A 74 4.54 -8.15 11.55
CA GLY A 74 3.95 -8.05 12.89
C GLY A 74 3.15 -6.78 13.14
N ALA A 75 3.05 -5.89 12.14
CA ALA A 75 2.32 -4.63 12.25
C ALA A 75 2.09 -4.03 10.87
N TYR A 76 1.20 -3.06 10.78
CA TYR A 76 0.96 -2.30 9.55
C TYR A 76 0.92 -0.78 9.79
N LEU A 77 0.87 -0.34 11.04
CA LEU A 77 0.95 1.08 11.38
C LEU A 77 2.41 1.53 11.42
N CYS A 78 2.68 2.71 10.87
CA CYS A 78 4.02 3.28 10.82
C CYS A 78 4.65 3.34 12.22
N ARG A 79 3.90 3.80 13.22
CA ARG A 79 4.39 3.91 14.61
C ARG A 79 4.81 2.58 15.19
N ASP A 80 4.09 1.49 14.87
CA ASP A 80 4.42 0.16 15.38
C ASP A 80 5.63 -0.42 14.65
N LEU A 81 5.70 -0.22 13.33
CA LEU A 81 6.84 -0.69 12.52
C LEU A 81 8.13 0.01 12.93
N LYS A 82 8.05 1.30 13.27
CA LYS A 82 9.21 2.08 13.74
C LYS A 82 9.54 1.82 15.21
N GLY A 83 8.66 1.16 15.93
CA GLY A 83 8.88 0.84 17.35
C GLY A 83 8.84 2.04 18.27
N VAL A 84 7.98 3.02 18.01
CA VAL A 84 7.90 4.26 18.78
C VAL A 84 7.54 3.99 20.23
N ALA A 85 6.61 3.05 20.49
CA ALA A 85 6.12 2.77 21.83
C ALA A 85 7.08 1.94 22.66
N ASP A 86 7.74 0.95 22.07
CA ASP A 86 8.55 -0.05 22.79
C ASP A 86 10.04 -0.05 22.41
N GLY A 87 10.46 0.81 21.49
CA GLY A 87 11.84 0.89 21.04
C GLY A 87 12.28 -0.24 20.11
N ASN A 88 11.37 -1.12 19.72
CA ASN A 88 11.66 -2.26 18.84
C ASN A 88 11.21 -1.99 17.41
N VAL A 89 12.16 -1.68 16.53
CA VAL A 89 11.89 -1.52 15.09
C VAL A 89 11.55 -2.89 14.50
N ARG A 90 10.33 -3.06 14.02
CA ARG A 90 9.88 -4.32 13.41
C ARG A 90 10.35 -4.47 11.98
N ARG A 91 10.36 -3.35 11.24
CA ARG A 91 10.84 -3.35 9.86
C ARG A 91 11.28 -1.93 9.48
N SER A 92 12.42 -1.79 8.80
CA SER A 92 12.88 -0.50 8.28
C SER A 92 11.95 0.00 7.16
N CYS A 93 11.96 1.31 6.91
CA CYS A 93 11.17 1.87 5.81
C CYS A 93 11.52 1.25 4.44
N PRO A 94 12.81 1.11 4.06
CA PRO A 94 13.15 0.39 2.82
C PRO A 94 12.63 -1.04 2.80
N GLY A 95 12.68 -1.74 3.95
CA GLY A 95 12.15 -3.10 4.06
C GLY A 95 10.64 -3.17 3.87
N CYS A 96 9.90 -2.19 4.40
CA CYS A 96 8.46 -2.10 4.20
C CYS A 96 8.13 -1.90 2.72
N ILE A 97 8.90 -1.08 2.02
CA ILE A 97 8.74 -0.85 0.58
C ILE A 97 8.97 -2.15 -0.19
N GLU A 98 10.03 -2.90 0.14
CA GLU A 98 10.30 -4.19 -0.50
C GLU A 98 9.15 -5.17 -0.30
N ASP A 99 8.65 -5.29 0.93
CA ASP A 99 7.58 -6.22 1.25
C ASP A 99 6.28 -5.84 0.55
N ALA A 100 5.93 -4.56 0.52
CA ALA A 100 4.75 -4.09 -0.20
C ALA A 100 4.89 -4.33 -1.71
N CYS A 101 6.09 -4.12 -2.26
CA CYS A 101 6.37 -4.39 -3.68
C CYS A 101 6.15 -5.86 -4.01
N GLU A 102 6.66 -6.78 -3.19
CA GLU A 102 6.47 -8.23 -3.40
C GLU A 102 4.99 -8.60 -3.40
N LEU A 103 4.23 -8.09 -2.43
CA LEU A 103 2.81 -8.39 -2.32
C LEU A 103 2.00 -7.86 -3.50
N ILE A 104 2.26 -6.62 -3.89
CA ILE A 104 1.50 -6.02 -5.00
C ILE A 104 1.92 -6.62 -6.35
N GLU A 105 3.19 -6.94 -6.53
CA GLU A 105 3.67 -7.59 -7.75
C GLU A 105 2.97 -8.93 -7.94
N GLU A 106 2.89 -9.75 -6.89
CA GLU A 106 2.19 -11.01 -6.92
C GLU A 106 0.74 -10.82 -7.36
N TYR A 107 0.07 -9.81 -6.84
CA TYR A 107 -1.31 -9.51 -7.19
C TYR A 107 -1.46 -9.01 -8.62
N LEU A 108 -0.58 -8.09 -9.07
CA LEU A 108 -0.68 -7.48 -10.40
C LEU A 108 -0.33 -8.44 -11.53
N THR A 109 0.49 -9.47 -11.25
CA THR A 109 0.96 -10.40 -12.29
C THR A 109 0.17 -11.72 -12.37
N LYS A 110 -0.84 -11.86 -11.55
CA LYS A 110 -1.72 -13.04 -11.59
C LYS A 110 -2.72 -13.02 -12.74
#